data_2812e56537aa2253b624cfd72e47c316
#
_entry.id   2812e56537aa2253b624cfd72e47c316
#
_cell.length_a   1.000
_cell.length_b   1.000
_cell.length_c   1.000
_cell.angle_alpha   90.00
_cell.angle_beta   90.00
_cell.angle_gamma   90.00
#
_symmetry.space_group_name_H-M   'P 1'
#
loop_
_entity.id
_entity.type
_entity.pdbx_description
1 polymer ?
#
loop_
_entity_poly.entity_id
_entity_poly.type
_entity_poly.pdbx_seq_one_letter_code
_entity_poly.pdbx_strand_id
1 'polypeptide(L)'
;MLEKLKDEVLAANLALPAHQLVTFTWGNVSAVDRESGMMVIKPSGVEYEVMTAKDMVVVNIATGEVVEGSKKPSSDTPTHLALYRRYPEIGGIVHTHSRHATIWSQAGLDLPAWGTTHADYFYGPIPCTRLMTTAEIAGEYEYQTGEVIIKTFEERDLSPMQIPAVLVHSHGPFTWGKDAADAVHNAVVLEECAYMGLFSRQLAPQLPVMQQELLDKHYLRKHGANAYYGQ
;
A
#
# COMPACT_ATOMS: atom_id res chain seq x y z
N MET A 1 -4.52 -21.69 13.28
CA MET A 1 -3.15 -21.18 13.13
C MET A 1 -3.20 -19.68 12.98
N LEU A 2 -2.27 -18.94 13.56
CA LEU A 2 -2.17 -17.47 13.42
C LEU A 2 -3.44 -16.66 13.80
N GLU A 3 -4.20 -17.09 14.80
CA GLU A 3 -5.48 -16.46 15.16
C GLU A 3 -5.33 -14.96 15.45
N LYS A 4 -4.26 -14.59 16.19
CA LYS A 4 -3.97 -13.18 16.47
C LYS A 4 -3.74 -12.36 15.17
N LEU A 5 -2.95 -12.89 14.24
CA LEU A 5 -2.69 -12.22 12.96
C LEU A 5 -3.97 -12.12 12.10
N LYS A 6 -4.85 -13.12 12.14
CA LYS A 6 -6.17 -13.06 11.47
C LYS A 6 -7.05 -11.96 12.05
N ASP A 7 -7.06 -11.80 13.39
CA ASP A 7 -7.81 -10.72 14.05
C ASP A 7 -7.23 -9.34 13.66
N GLU A 8 -5.91 -9.20 13.62
CA GLU A 8 -5.24 -7.96 13.19
C GLU A 8 -5.54 -7.62 11.72
N VAL A 9 -5.47 -8.61 10.82
CA VAL A 9 -5.80 -8.43 9.40
C VAL A 9 -7.28 -8.13 9.19
N LEU A 10 -8.18 -8.77 9.95
CA LEU A 10 -9.60 -8.42 9.94
C LEU A 10 -9.82 -6.97 10.37
N ALA A 11 -9.28 -6.56 11.50
CA ALA A 11 -9.41 -5.19 12.01
C ALA A 11 -8.90 -4.15 11.00
N ALA A 12 -7.76 -4.43 10.37
CA ALA A 12 -7.19 -3.58 9.32
C ALA A 12 -8.09 -3.51 8.07
N ASN A 13 -8.67 -4.62 7.63
CA ASN A 13 -9.63 -4.62 6.51
C ASN A 13 -10.89 -3.83 6.86
N LEU A 14 -11.44 -3.99 8.06
CA LEU A 14 -12.63 -3.24 8.51
C LEU A 14 -12.36 -1.73 8.66
N ALA A 15 -11.11 -1.33 8.85
CA ALA A 15 -10.73 0.08 8.87
C ALA A 15 -10.83 0.74 7.47
N LEU A 16 -10.71 -0.01 6.38
CA LEU A 16 -10.79 0.56 5.03
C LEU A 16 -12.13 1.27 4.74
N PRO A 17 -13.30 0.63 4.92
CA PRO A 17 -14.58 1.32 4.76
C PRO A 17 -14.80 2.41 5.82
N ALA A 18 -14.32 2.24 7.06
CA ALA A 18 -14.41 3.25 8.11
C ALA A 18 -13.68 4.56 7.72
N HIS A 19 -12.57 4.46 7.00
CA HIS A 19 -11.82 5.59 6.44
C HIS A 19 -12.22 5.96 5.00
N GLN A 20 -13.30 5.39 4.46
CA GLN A 20 -13.83 5.66 3.12
C GLN A 20 -12.82 5.38 1.98
N LEU A 21 -11.89 4.46 2.19
CA LEU A 21 -10.87 4.07 1.21
C LEU A 21 -11.36 3.06 0.17
N VAL A 22 -12.52 2.45 0.41
CA VAL A 22 -13.08 1.39 -0.44
C VAL A 22 -14.57 1.56 -0.69
N THR A 23 -15.05 0.91 -1.75
CA THR A 23 -16.46 0.79 -2.11
C THR A 23 -16.77 -0.70 -2.31
N PHE A 24 -17.93 -1.17 -1.83
CA PHE A 24 -18.32 -2.59 -1.89
C PHE A 24 -17.25 -3.51 -1.28
N THR A 25 -16.87 -4.56 -2.01
CA THR A 25 -15.86 -5.55 -1.58
C THR A 25 -14.44 -5.21 -2.05
N TRP A 26 -14.25 -4.05 -2.71
CA TRP A 26 -12.98 -3.66 -3.29
C TRP A 26 -11.91 -3.44 -2.22
N GLY A 27 -10.65 -3.60 -2.64
CA GLY A 27 -9.52 -3.43 -1.74
C GLY A 27 -9.32 -4.62 -0.80
N ASN A 28 -8.17 -4.64 -0.20
CA ASN A 28 -7.76 -5.68 0.75
C ASN A 28 -6.55 -5.24 1.57
N VAL A 29 -6.40 -5.91 2.71
CA VAL A 29 -5.21 -5.84 3.56
C VAL A 29 -4.70 -7.25 3.78
N SER A 30 -3.37 -7.38 3.79
CA SER A 30 -2.68 -8.56 4.27
C SER A 30 -1.62 -8.21 5.31
N ALA A 31 -1.18 -9.20 6.07
CA ALA A 31 -0.01 -9.11 6.93
C ALA A 31 0.74 -10.44 6.98
N VAL A 32 1.99 -10.40 7.40
CA VAL A 32 2.86 -11.58 7.44
C VAL A 32 3.32 -11.91 8.85
N ASP A 33 3.43 -13.20 9.11
CA ASP A 33 4.25 -13.75 10.17
C ASP A 33 5.53 -14.34 9.55
N ARG A 34 6.63 -13.63 9.72
CA ARG A 34 7.94 -13.99 9.15
C ARG A 34 8.51 -15.25 9.77
N GLU A 35 8.18 -15.54 11.03
CA GLU A 35 8.69 -16.73 11.73
C GLU A 35 8.11 -18.01 11.13
N SER A 36 6.80 -18.03 10.87
CA SER A 36 6.15 -19.17 10.21
C SER A 36 6.26 -19.16 8.68
N GLY A 37 6.65 -18.04 8.07
CA GLY A 37 6.67 -17.86 6.62
C GLY A 37 5.27 -17.76 5.99
N MET A 38 4.28 -17.31 6.75
CA MET A 38 2.88 -17.24 6.33
C MET A 38 2.39 -15.81 6.17
N MET A 39 1.52 -15.60 5.20
CA MET A 39 0.74 -14.39 4.98
C MET A 39 -0.72 -14.66 5.30
N VAL A 40 -1.39 -13.72 5.95
CA VAL A 40 -2.85 -13.70 6.12
C VAL A 40 -3.42 -12.59 5.26
N ILE A 41 -4.47 -12.90 4.48
CA ILE A 41 -5.08 -11.95 3.55
C ILE A 41 -6.61 -12.06 3.55
N LYS A 42 -7.28 -10.95 3.21
CA LYS A 42 -8.73 -10.89 2.98
C LYS A 42 -9.17 -11.90 1.93
N PRO A 43 -10.30 -12.60 2.15
CA PRO A 43 -10.94 -13.42 1.12
C PRO A 43 -11.51 -12.55 -0.01
N SER A 44 -11.53 -13.11 -1.23
CA SER A 44 -12.14 -12.48 -2.41
C SER A 44 -13.66 -12.40 -2.27
N GLY A 45 -14.27 -11.27 -2.63
CA GLY A 45 -15.71 -11.10 -2.78
C GLY A 45 -16.54 -11.19 -1.50
N VAL A 46 -15.93 -11.10 -0.32
CA VAL A 46 -16.66 -11.08 0.96
C VAL A 46 -16.89 -9.64 1.39
N GLU A 47 -18.15 -9.30 1.67
CA GLU A 47 -18.57 -7.99 2.16
C GLU A 47 -17.93 -7.71 3.53
N TYR A 48 -17.55 -6.44 3.74
CA TYR A 48 -16.88 -6.02 4.98
C TYR A 48 -17.77 -6.22 6.22
N GLU A 49 -19.08 -5.98 6.10
CA GLU A 49 -20.06 -6.03 7.19
C GLU A 49 -20.26 -7.43 7.78
N VAL A 50 -20.02 -8.47 6.99
CA VAL A 50 -20.23 -9.87 7.42
C VAL A 50 -18.92 -10.64 7.59
N MET A 51 -17.80 -10.00 7.28
CA MET A 51 -16.48 -10.63 7.32
C MET A 51 -16.02 -10.88 8.78
N THR A 52 -15.45 -12.04 9.00
CA THR A 52 -14.93 -12.47 10.31
C THR A 52 -13.49 -12.96 10.19
N ALA A 53 -12.79 -13.09 11.32
CA ALA A 53 -11.42 -13.62 11.32
C ALA A 53 -11.31 -15.05 10.76
N LYS A 54 -12.39 -15.84 10.85
CA LYS A 54 -12.44 -17.21 10.28
C LYS A 54 -12.46 -17.20 8.75
N ASP A 55 -12.84 -16.10 8.13
CA ASP A 55 -12.85 -15.95 6.68
C ASP A 55 -11.47 -15.64 6.12
N MET A 56 -10.52 -15.16 6.96
CA MET A 56 -9.16 -14.83 6.55
C MET A 56 -8.45 -16.08 5.99
N VAL A 57 -7.69 -15.86 4.92
CA VAL A 57 -7.00 -16.94 4.22
C VAL A 57 -5.50 -16.89 4.55
N VAL A 58 -4.93 -18.04 4.93
CA VAL A 58 -3.50 -18.19 5.21
C VAL A 58 -2.81 -18.75 3.98
N VAL A 59 -1.77 -18.07 3.53
CA VAL A 59 -1.01 -18.43 2.33
C VAL A 59 0.47 -18.56 2.68
N ASN A 60 1.12 -19.59 2.19
CA ASN A 60 2.57 -19.76 2.33
C ASN A 60 3.29 -18.75 1.41
N ILE A 61 4.18 -17.93 1.99
CA ILE A 61 4.87 -16.87 1.24
C ILE A 61 5.78 -17.46 0.15
N ALA A 62 6.48 -18.54 0.44
CA ALA A 62 7.44 -19.12 -0.50
C ALA A 62 6.77 -19.83 -1.68
N THR A 63 5.71 -20.60 -1.42
CA THR A 63 5.04 -21.41 -2.47
C THR A 63 3.84 -20.72 -3.10
N GLY A 64 3.18 -19.79 -2.37
CA GLY A 64 1.91 -19.17 -2.79
C GLY A 64 0.69 -20.06 -2.57
N GLU A 65 0.85 -21.23 -1.94
CA GLU A 65 -0.24 -22.17 -1.67
C GLU A 65 -1.09 -21.71 -0.49
N VAL A 66 -2.41 -21.89 -0.60
CA VAL A 66 -3.33 -21.71 0.52
C VAL A 66 -3.12 -22.84 1.52
N VAL A 67 -2.76 -22.49 2.75
CA VAL A 67 -2.49 -23.46 3.83
C VAL A 67 -3.70 -23.61 4.74
N GLU A 68 -4.48 -22.53 4.94
CA GLU A 68 -5.66 -22.51 5.79
C GLU A 68 -6.68 -21.51 5.25
N GLY A 69 -7.96 -21.88 5.30
CA GLY A 69 -9.09 -21.08 4.86
C GLY A 69 -10.02 -21.87 3.93
N SER A 70 -11.32 -21.58 4.02
CA SER A 70 -12.34 -22.21 3.17
C SER A 70 -12.72 -21.37 1.95
N LYS A 71 -12.25 -20.13 1.89
CA LYS A 71 -12.55 -19.16 0.83
C LYS A 71 -11.34 -18.96 -0.10
N LYS A 72 -11.57 -18.43 -1.28
CA LYS A 72 -10.48 -18.01 -2.17
C LYS A 72 -9.83 -16.75 -1.58
N PRO A 73 -8.51 -16.65 -1.57
CA PRO A 73 -7.81 -15.40 -1.20
C PRO A 73 -8.15 -14.30 -2.20
N SER A 74 -7.88 -13.04 -1.84
CA SER A 74 -7.95 -11.91 -2.77
C SER A 74 -7.18 -12.21 -4.06
N SER A 75 -7.69 -11.73 -5.21
CA SER A 75 -6.99 -11.80 -6.50
C SER A 75 -5.60 -11.16 -6.45
N ASP A 76 -5.42 -10.14 -5.61
CA ASP A 76 -4.14 -9.42 -5.46
C ASP A 76 -3.07 -10.20 -4.67
N THR A 77 -3.38 -11.42 -4.22
CA THR A 77 -2.43 -12.28 -3.49
C THR A 77 -1.07 -12.40 -4.18
N PRO A 78 -0.96 -12.62 -5.51
CA PRO A 78 0.35 -12.69 -6.17
C PRO A 78 1.13 -11.38 -6.11
N THR A 79 0.47 -10.22 -6.17
CA THR A 79 1.10 -8.90 -6.00
C THR A 79 1.69 -8.75 -4.59
N HIS A 80 0.89 -9.07 -3.56
CA HIS A 80 1.35 -9.01 -2.17
C HIS A 80 2.52 -9.96 -1.91
N LEU A 81 2.45 -11.19 -2.42
CA LEU A 81 3.54 -12.16 -2.30
C LEU A 81 4.83 -11.69 -2.96
N ALA A 82 4.77 -11.09 -4.14
CA ALA A 82 5.94 -10.52 -4.82
C ALA A 82 6.63 -9.47 -3.95
N LEU A 83 5.85 -8.54 -3.39
CA LEU A 83 6.37 -7.49 -2.50
C LEU A 83 6.95 -8.06 -1.20
N TYR A 84 6.27 -9.00 -0.54
CA TYR A 84 6.77 -9.64 0.68
C TYR A 84 8.05 -10.46 0.47
N ARG A 85 8.20 -11.10 -0.70
CA ARG A 85 9.42 -11.84 -1.06
C ARG A 85 10.58 -10.90 -1.33
N ARG A 86 10.32 -9.75 -1.96
CA ARG A 86 11.36 -8.79 -2.35
C ARG A 86 11.80 -7.92 -1.18
N TYR A 87 10.85 -7.52 -0.31
CA TYR A 87 11.08 -6.58 0.79
C TYR A 87 10.75 -7.24 2.14
N PRO A 88 11.73 -7.86 2.80
CA PRO A 88 11.50 -8.60 4.06
C PRO A 88 11.09 -7.69 5.24
N GLU A 89 11.37 -6.39 5.17
CA GLU A 89 10.99 -5.40 6.16
C GLU A 89 9.51 -5.02 6.15
N ILE A 90 8.78 -5.32 5.07
CA ILE A 90 7.35 -5.08 4.98
C ILE A 90 6.60 -6.11 5.81
N GLY A 91 5.77 -5.65 6.77
CA GLY A 91 4.93 -6.50 7.62
C GLY A 91 3.45 -6.50 7.25
N GLY A 92 2.95 -5.45 6.61
CA GLY A 92 1.58 -5.33 6.12
C GLY A 92 1.49 -4.62 4.78
N ILE A 93 0.50 -4.97 3.96
CA ILE A 93 0.24 -4.35 2.64
C ILE A 93 -1.26 -4.07 2.51
N VAL A 94 -1.58 -2.91 1.96
CA VAL A 94 -2.93 -2.48 1.59
C VAL A 94 -2.98 -2.21 0.10
N HIS A 95 -4.02 -2.69 -0.57
CA HIS A 95 -4.43 -2.25 -1.89
C HIS A 95 -5.84 -1.67 -1.83
N THR A 96 -6.05 -0.54 -2.48
CA THR A 96 -7.37 0.09 -2.61
C THR A 96 -7.54 0.73 -3.98
N HIS A 97 -8.78 1.14 -4.27
CA HIS A 97 -9.11 2.10 -5.32
C HIS A 97 -9.64 3.39 -4.69
N SER A 98 -8.95 3.88 -3.66
CA SER A 98 -9.31 5.14 -2.99
C SER A 98 -9.28 6.29 -4.01
N ARG A 99 -10.24 7.20 -3.89
CA ARG A 99 -10.63 8.09 -4.99
C ARG A 99 -9.49 8.95 -5.51
N HIS A 100 -8.83 9.67 -4.61
CA HIS A 100 -7.83 10.66 -5.03
C HIS A 100 -6.51 10.03 -5.41
N ALA A 101 -6.06 9.02 -4.67
CA ALA A 101 -4.86 8.27 -5.06
C ALA A 101 -5.06 7.57 -6.42
N THR A 102 -6.27 7.02 -6.67
CA THR A 102 -6.58 6.41 -7.97
C THR A 102 -6.64 7.45 -9.11
N ILE A 103 -7.08 8.69 -8.85
CA ILE A 103 -7.02 9.78 -9.85
C ILE A 103 -5.56 10.01 -10.28
N TRP A 104 -4.61 10.07 -9.35
CA TRP A 104 -3.19 10.20 -9.66
C TRP A 104 -2.66 8.98 -10.43
N SER A 105 -3.06 7.76 -10.03
CA SER A 105 -2.73 6.52 -10.76
C SER A 105 -3.23 6.56 -12.20
N GLN A 106 -4.48 6.98 -12.43
CA GLN A 106 -5.07 7.09 -13.77
C GLN A 106 -4.39 8.16 -14.62
N ALA A 107 -3.94 9.25 -13.99
CA ALA A 107 -3.20 10.30 -14.67
C ALA A 107 -1.76 9.89 -15.03
N GLY A 108 -1.24 8.80 -14.45
CA GLY A 108 0.14 8.34 -14.66
C GLY A 108 1.18 9.29 -14.09
N LEU A 109 0.85 9.98 -13.01
CA LEU A 109 1.70 11.01 -12.42
C LEU A 109 2.16 10.60 -11.02
N ASP A 110 3.42 10.87 -10.73
CA ASP A 110 3.91 10.86 -9.37
C ASP A 110 3.16 11.90 -8.53
N LEU A 111 2.96 11.64 -7.24
CA LEU A 111 2.44 12.63 -6.30
C LEU A 111 3.62 13.34 -5.62
N PRO A 112 3.89 14.62 -5.99
CA PRO A 112 5.01 15.35 -5.42
C PRO A 112 4.82 15.70 -3.95
N ALA A 113 5.91 15.86 -3.21
CA ALA A 113 5.89 16.34 -1.85
C ALA A 113 5.70 17.87 -1.85
N TRP A 114 4.49 18.32 -1.49
CA TRP A 114 4.17 19.74 -1.43
C TRP A 114 3.94 20.27 -0.02
N GLY A 115 3.55 19.40 0.92
CA GLY A 115 3.17 19.81 2.25
C GLY A 115 3.78 18.95 3.36
N THR A 116 3.73 19.48 4.57
CA THR A 116 4.33 18.82 5.74
C THR A 116 3.60 17.55 6.16
N THR A 117 2.30 17.42 5.86
CA THR A 117 1.57 16.16 6.05
C THR A 117 2.19 15.03 5.23
N HIS A 118 2.52 15.29 3.95
CA HIS A 118 3.24 14.35 3.10
C HIS A 118 4.62 14.03 3.68
N ALA A 119 5.38 15.07 4.03
CA ALA A 119 6.75 14.94 4.54
C ALA A 119 6.85 14.17 5.86
N ASP A 120 5.81 14.16 6.69
CA ASP A 120 5.79 13.39 7.94
C ASP A 120 5.75 11.86 7.72
N TYR A 121 5.40 11.38 6.51
CA TYR A 121 5.20 9.96 6.24
C TYR A 121 5.96 9.43 5.01
N PHE A 122 6.25 10.29 4.03
CA PHE A 122 6.91 9.89 2.78
C PHE A 122 8.11 10.79 2.53
N TYR A 123 9.29 10.19 2.42
CA TYR A 123 10.54 10.93 2.21
C TYR A 123 10.82 11.17 0.72
N GLY A 124 9.93 11.90 0.07
CA GLY A 124 10.01 12.23 -1.34
C GLY A 124 8.68 12.07 -2.08
N PRO A 125 8.66 12.19 -3.40
CA PRO A 125 7.45 11.99 -4.19
C PRO A 125 7.01 10.53 -4.12
N ILE A 126 5.69 10.29 -4.06
CA ILE A 126 5.15 8.94 -4.17
C ILE A 126 5.16 8.56 -5.65
N PRO A 127 5.86 7.48 -6.04
CA PRO A 127 6.05 7.14 -7.44
C PRO A 127 4.78 6.58 -8.08
N CYS A 128 4.56 6.92 -9.35
CA CYS A 128 3.66 6.21 -10.23
C CYS A 128 4.46 5.24 -11.10
N THR A 129 3.98 4.01 -11.24
CA THR A 129 4.63 3.03 -12.11
C THR A 129 4.50 3.42 -13.58
N ARG A 130 5.31 2.84 -14.45
CA ARG A 130 5.04 2.85 -15.88
C ARG A 130 3.76 2.09 -16.22
N LEU A 131 3.24 2.27 -17.41
CA LEU A 131 2.23 1.37 -17.98
C LEU A 131 2.77 -0.08 -18.06
N MET A 132 1.90 -1.03 -17.81
CA MET A 132 2.19 -2.44 -18.07
C MET A 132 2.21 -2.70 -19.58
N THR A 133 3.09 -3.59 -20.02
CA THR A 133 3.14 -4.05 -21.41
C THR A 133 1.97 -5.00 -21.70
N THR A 134 1.65 -5.17 -22.99
CA THR A 134 0.61 -6.14 -23.42
C THR A 134 0.91 -7.56 -22.93
N ALA A 135 2.19 -7.97 -22.91
CA ALA A 135 2.60 -9.28 -22.44
C ALA A 135 2.40 -9.45 -20.92
N GLU A 136 2.70 -8.44 -20.13
CA GLU A 136 2.45 -8.44 -18.68
C GLU A 136 0.95 -8.51 -18.36
N ILE A 137 0.12 -7.78 -19.12
CA ILE A 137 -1.34 -7.79 -18.95
C ILE A 137 -1.95 -9.14 -19.35
N ALA A 138 -1.46 -9.75 -20.42
CA ALA A 138 -1.97 -11.03 -20.92
C ALA A 138 -1.44 -12.25 -20.14
N GLY A 139 -0.40 -12.06 -19.32
CA GLY A 139 0.23 -13.10 -18.52
C GLY A 139 -0.38 -13.21 -17.11
N GLU A 140 0.47 -13.41 -16.13
CA GLU A 140 0.10 -13.45 -14.70
C GLU A 140 -0.04 -12.02 -14.17
N TYR A 141 -1.14 -11.35 -14.53
CA TYR A 141 -1.36 -9.92 -14.35
C TYR A 141 -1.06 -9.41 -12.94
N GLU A 142 -1.58 -10.08 -11.91
CA GLU A 142 -1.39 -9.65 -10.52
C GLU A 142 0.07 -9.84 -10.06
N TYR A 143 0.74 -10.90 -10.49
CA TYR A 143 2.17 -11.09 -10.24
C TYR A 143 2.99 -10.01 -10.96
N GLN A 144 2.69 -9.75 -12.23
CA GLN A 144 3.36 -8.72 -13.02
C GLN A 144 3.13 -7.32 -12.45
N THR A 145 1.98 -7.06 -11.83
CA THR A 145 1.74 -5.81 -11.08
C THR A 145 2.77 -5.65 -9.95
N GLY A 146 3.03 -6.71 -9.18
CA GLY A 146 4.07 -6.71 -8.16
C GLY A 146 5.47 -6.44 -8.73
N GLU A 147 5.82 -7.09 -9.85
CA GLU A 147 7.11 -6.90 -10.52
C GLU A 147 7.29 -5.46 -11.04
N VAL A 148 6.23 -4.85 -11.58
CA VAL A 148 6.29 -3.46 -12.06
C VAL A 148 6.48 -2.47 -10.89
N ILE A 149 5.86 -2.74 -9.73
CA ILE A 149 6.09 -1.98 -8.51
C ILE A 149 7.55 -2.10 -8.07
N ILE A 150 8.07 -3.33 -7.97
CA ILE A 150 9.46 -3.61 -7.56
C ILE A 150 10.45 -2.88 -8.49
N LYS A 151 10.29 -3.03 -9.79
CA LYS A 151 11.14 -2.34 -10.79
C LYS A 151 11.08 -0.82 -10.66
N THR A 152 9.93 -0.24 -10.35
CA THR A 152 9.79 1.20 -10.16
C THR A 152 10.67 1.69 -9.00
N PHE A 153 10.72 0.95 -7.90
CA PHE A 153 11.58 1.30 -6.76
C PHE A 153 13.06 1.08 -7.06
N GLU A 154 13.42 -0.04 -7.71
CA GLU A 154 14.80 -0.35 -8.07
C GLU A 154 15.38 0.63 -9.09
N GLU A 155 14.65 0.93 -10.17
CA GLU A 155 15.09 1.83 -11.23
C GLU A 155 15.24 3.28 -10.77
N ARG A 156 14.48 3.68 -9.75
CA ARG A 156 14.51 5.03 -9.19
C ARG A 156 15.35 5.13 -7.91
N ASP A 157 15.99 4.05 -7.47
CA ASP A 157 16.78 3.97 -6.22
C ASP A 157 15.99 4.45 -4.99
N LEU A 158 14.72 4.00 -4.88
CA LEU A 158 13.81 4.38 -3.80
C LEU A 158 13.81 3.34 -2.68
N SER A 159 13.84 3.81 -1.43
CA SER A 159 13.67 2.96 -0.26
C SER A 159 12.17 2.71 0.00
N PRO A 160 11.70 1.44 0.00
CA PRO A 160 10.30 1.13 0.26
C PRO A 160 9.85 1.53 1.67
N MET A 161 10.76 1.55 2.65
CA MET A 161 10.41 1.97 4.01
C MET A 161 10.44 3.48 4.22
N GLN A 162 11.09 4.23 3.32
CA GLN A 162 11.04 5.71 3.33
C GLN A 162 9.87 6.26 2.52
N ILE A 163 9.42 5.51 1.51
CA ILE A 163 8.26 5.84 0.68
C ILE A 163 7.33 4.62 0.66
N PRO A 164 6.57 4.37 1.76
CA PRO A 164 5.74 3.16 1.89
C PRO A 164 4.45 3.22 1.07
N ALA A 165 4.52 3.69 -0.17
CA ALA A 165 3.39 3.83 -1.08
C ALA A 165 3.83 3.83 -2.55
N VAL A 166 2.94 3.40 -3.42
CA VAL A 166 3.08 3.47 -4.88
C VAL A 166 1.73 3.65 -5.55
N LEU A 167 1.71 4.34 -6.66
CA LEU A 167 0.56 4.49 -7.55
C LEU A 167 0.79 3.56 -8.75
N VAL A 168 -0.04 2.53 -8.92
CA VAL A 168 0.05 1.69 -10.12
C VAL A 168 -0.70 2.36 -11.26
N HIS A 169 0.00 2.67 -12.35
CA HIS A 169 -0.56 3.40 -13.48
C HIS A 169 -1.85 2.76 -14.01
N SER A 170 -2.91 3.56 -14.17
CA SER A 170 -4.25 3.15 -14.61
C SER A 170 -4.98 2.16 -13.70
N HIS A 171 -4.48 1.92 -12.47
CA HIS A 171 -5.06 0.94 -11.55
C HIS A 171 -5.45 1.60 -10.22
N GLY A 172 -4.52 1.72 -9.29
CA GLY A 172 -4.74 2.27 -7.96
C GLY A 172 -3.51 2.17 -7.07
N PRO A 173 -3.60 2.64 -5.82
CA PRO A 173 -2.49 2.63 -4.90
C PRO A 173 -2.26 1.28 -4.23
N PHE A 174 -1.00 1.02 -3.90
CA PHE A 174 -0.57 0.09 -2.87
C PHE A 174 0.19 0.87 -1.79
N THR A 175 -0.04 0.52 -0.53
CA THR A 175 0.71 1.03 0.60
C THR A 175 1.14 -0.12 1.49
N TRP A 176 2.18 0.10 2.26
CA TRP A 176 2.70 -0.92 3.19
C TRP A 176 3.22 -0.28 4.47
N GLY A 177 3.61 -1.11 5.42
CA GLY A 177 4.16 -0.69 6.68
C GLY A 177 4.76 -1.86 7.45
N LYS A 178 5.17 -1.62 8.68
CA LYS A 178 5.73 -2.64 9.59
C LYS A 178 4.71 -3.71 10.00
N ASP A 179 3.42 -3.39 9.91
CA ASP A 179 2.27 -4.26 10.20
C ASP A 179 1.03 -3.81 9.42
N ALA A 180 -0.08 -4.54 9.55
CA ALA A 180 -1.34 -4.22 8.86
C ALA A 180 -1.90 -2.83 9.23
N ALA A 181 -1.82 -2.45 10.50
CA ALA A 181 -2.35 -1.17 10.98
C ALA A 181 -1.54 0.01 10.42
N ASP A 182 -0.21 -0.11 10.39
CA ASP A 182 0.69 0.88 9.81
C ASP A 182 0.48 1.03 8.29
N ALA A 183 0.26 -0.08 7.58
CA ALA A 183 -0.07 -0.07 6.16
C ALA A 183 -1.39 0.67 5.87
N VAL A 184 -2.43 0.47 6.70
CA VAL A 184 -3.70 1.21 6.62
C VAL A 184 -3.51 2.68 6.94
N HIS A 185 -2.72 2.99 7.97
CA HIS A 185 -2.38 4.37 8.31
C HIS A 185 -1.76 5.10 7.11
N ASN A 186 -0.78 4.48 6.46
CA ASN A 186 -0.14 5.02 5.25
C ASN A 186 -1.13 5.16 4.08
N ALA A 187 -2.12 4.27 3.95
CA ALA A 187 -3.17 4.39 2.94
C ALA A 187 -4.07 5.62 3.18
N VAL A 188 -4.45 5.88 4.43
CA VAL A 188 -5.22 7.08 4.81
C VAL A 188 -4.42 8.34 4.50
N VAL A 189 -3.16 8.38 4.90
CA VAL A 189 -2.30 9.56 4.65
C VAL A 189 -2.07 9.76 3.16
N LEU A 190 -1.87 8.69 2.37
CA LEU A 190 -1.75 8.78 0.92
C LEU A 190 -2.99 9.41 0.29
N GLU A 191 -4.18 8.96 0.68
CA GLU A 191 -5.44 9.48 0.15
C GLU A 191 -5.62 10.97 0.47
N GLU A 192 -5.32 11.40 1.70
CA GLU A 192 -5.36 12.80 2.12
C GLU A 192 -4.32 13.66 1.35
N CYS A 193 -3.10 13.16 1.19
CA CYS A 193 -2.07 13.84 0.40
C CYS A 193 -2.47 13.96 -1.08
N ALA A 194 -3.06 12.90 -1.64
CA ALA A 194 -3.54 12.89 -3.02
C ALA A 194 -4.68 13.90 -3.24
N TYR A 195 -5.63 13.98 -2.28
CA TYR A 195 -6.70 14.98 -2.27
C TYR A 195 -6.14 16.41 -2.22
N MET A 196 -5.32 16.71 -1.21
CA MET A 196 -4.72 18.04 -1.05
C MET A 196 -3.86 18.40 -2.27
N GLY A 197 -3.07 17.47 -2.78
CA GLY A 197 -2.21 17.67 -3.94
C GLY A 197 -2.99 18.01 -5.22
N LEU A 198 -4.12 17.33 -5.45
CA LEU A 198 -5.00 17.61 -6.60
C LEU A 198 -5.49 19.07 -6.60
N PHE A 199 -6.04 19.52 -5.48
CA PHE A 199 -6.57 20.89 -5.40
C PHE A 199 -5.47 21.94 -5.28
N SER A 200 -4.35 21.66 -4.63
CA SER A 200 -3.19 22.56 -4.62
C SER A 200 -2.69 22.82 -6.03
N ARG A 201 -2.61 21.77 -6.88
CA ARG A 201 -2.21 21.89 -8.27
C ARG A 201 -3.23 22.65 -9.13
N GLN A 202 -4.52 22.54 -8.82
CA GLN A 202 -5.55 23.36 -9.49
C GLN A 202 -5.43 24.85 -9.14
N LEU A 203 -5.14 25.17 -7.87
CA LEU A 203 -4.95 26.55 -7.42
C LEU A 203 -3.64 27.16 -7.95
N ALA A 204 -2.58 26.35 -8.05
CA ALA A 204 -1.26 26.76 -8.50
C ALA A 204 -0.70 25.71 -9.49
N PRO A 205 -1.02 25.80 -10.81
CA PRO A 205 -0.63 24.79 -11.80
C PRO A 205 0.89 24.54 -11.91
N GLN A 206 1.70 25.53 -11.53
CA GLN A 206 3.17 25.47 -11.52
C GLN A 206 3.74 25.40 -10.08
N LEU A 207 2.97 24.87 -9.14
CA LEU A 207 3.40 24.72 -7.75
C LEU A 207 4.74 23.97 -7.68
N PRO A 208 5.81 24.59 -7.16
CA PRO A 208 7.08 23.89 -6.94
C PRO A 208 6.95 22.87 -5.82
N VAL A 209 7.79 21.84 -5.84
CA VAL A 209 7.93 20.93 -4.69
C VAL A 209 8.40 21.68 -3.46
N MET A 210 8.12 21.15 -2.28
CA MET A 210 8.55 21.76 -1.02
C MET A 210 10.09 21.79 -0.92
N GLN A 211 10.59 22.71 -0.09
CA GLN A 211 12.02 22.80 0.19
C GLN A 211 12.55 21.50 0.82
N GLN A 212 13.72 21.05 0.39
CA GLN A 212 14.32 19.79 0.88
C GLN A 212 14.56 19.85 2.41
N GLU A 213 15.01 20.99 2.92
CA GLU A 213 15.23 21.18 4.36
C GLU A 213 13.94 21.04 5.19
N LEU A 214 12.80 21.43 4.62
CA LEU A 214 11.50 21.26 5.27
C LEU A 214 11.04 19.80 5.23
N LEU A 215 11.26 19.12 4.11
CA LEU A 215 11.02 17.66 3.99
C LEU A 215 11.86 16.89 5.01
N ASP A 216 13.17 17.16 5.06
CA ASP A 216 14.11 16.54 6.00
C ASP A 216 13.67 16.79 7.45
N LYS A 217 13.35 18.03 7.78
CA LYS A 217 12.90 18.39 9.13
C LYS A 217 11.68 17.60 9.59
N HIS A 218 10.67 17.49 8.71
CA HIS A 218 9.43 16.79 9.04
C HIS A 218 9.62 15.28 9.08
N TYR A 219 10.30 14.70 8.09
CA TYR A 219 10.52 13.26 8.06
C TYR A 219 11.40 12.79 9.23
N LEU A 220 12.55 13.41 9.42
CA LEU A 220 13.53 12.97 10.42
C LEU A 220 13.08 13.18 11.87
N ARG A 221 12.19 14.14 12.15
CA ARG A 221 11.61 14.28 13.50
C ARG A 221 10.74 13.11 13.93
N LYS A 222 10.20 12.32 12.96
CA LYS A 222 9.37 11.12 13.19
C LYS A 222 10.16 9.82 12.99
N HIS A 223 11.02 9.76 11.99
CA HIS A 223 11.66 8.54 11.52
C HIS A 223 13.19 8.53 11.67
N GLY A 224 13.79 9.64 12.06
CA GLY A 224 15.24 9.75 12.26
C GLY A 224 15.74 9.10 13.54
N ALA A 225 17.05 8.91 13.64
CA ALA A 225 17.69 8.35 14.84
C ALA A 225 17.41 9.12 16.13
N ASN A 226 17.06 10.41 16.01
CA ASN A 226 16.71 11.31 17.12
C ASN A 226 15.23 11.75 17.04
N ALA A 227 14.35 10.86 16.64
CA ALA A 227 12.90 11.15 16.51
C ALA A 227 12.33 11.61 17.87
N TYR A 228 11.51 12.67 17.83
CA TYR A 228 10.91 13.28 19.03
C TYR A 228 9.43 13.64 18.84
N TYR A 229 8.84 13.32 17.71
CA TYR A 229 7.46 13.67 17.38
C TYR A 229 6.71 12.45 16.83
N GLY A 230 5.45 12.26 17.29
CA GLY A 230 4.59 11.17 16.81
C GLY A 230 5.04 9.77 17.22
N GLN A 231 5.71 9.68 18.38
CA GLN A 231 6.14 8.41 18.99
C GLN A 231 4.96 7.70 19.64
#